data_6a9138ff4680323dd69fd9ee484f9038
#
_entry.id   6a9138ff4680323dd69fd9ee484f9038
#
_cell.length_a   1.000
_cell.length_b   1.000
_cell.length_c   1.000
_cell.angle_alpha   90.00
_cell.angle_beta   90.00
_cell.angle_gamma   90.00
#
_symmetry.space_group_name_H-M   'P 1'
#
loop_
_entity.id
_entity.type
_entity.pdbx_description
1 polymer ?
#
loop_
_entity_poly.entity_id
_entity_poly.type
_entity_poly.pdbx_seq_one_letter_code
_entity_poly.pdbx_strand_id
1 'polypeptide(L)'
;AEGFTFALLRCGYGDNIESQHDSKFVQNVKGCEENGIEYGVYIYSYAVNTQMAKNEADHVLTMLDGAGAKPTMPIYYDIEDEKTQGNLKASKLGDIAETFCNIMKEKGYKVGVYSNYYWWTNKLTDARFENWARWVARYNNESGYDKKYDIWQYSETSTVNGIGGNKTDVNILLSRECSVTGHNYAVEQLITKGTISKSGKATYYCKTCGHKKTDIIPKIKSITLSKTKYEHSGKLNKPTVKITNSKGSVLTKNDFSVSYNKNKNVGVATVTISLKGNYQGTT
;
A
#
# COMPACT_ATOMS: atom_id res chain seq x y z
N ALA A 1 -0.48 -25.76 -2.81
CA ALA A 1 -1.12 -24.59 -2.19
C ALA A 1 -0.49 -23.34 -2.78
N GLU A 2 -1.29 -22.39 -3.24
CA GLU A 2 -0.80 -21.16 -3.90
C GLU A 2 -0.34 -20.10 -2.90
N GLY A 3 -0.16 -20.45 -1.60
CA GLY A 3 0.36 -19.55 -0.57
C GLY A 3 -0.67 -18.59 0.04
N PHE A 4 -1.95 -18.74 -0.25
CA PHE A 4 -3.00 -17.97 0.44
C PHE A 4 -3.13 -18.43 1.88
N THR A 5 -3.14 -17.49 2.82
CA THR A 5 -3.13 -17.75 4.27
C THR A 5 -4.40 -17.30 4.97
N PHE A 6 -5.26 -16.52 4.30
CA PHE A 6 -6.52 -16.03 4.85
C PHE A 6 -7.59 -15.87 3.78
N ALA A 7 -8.83 -15.79 4.21
CA ALA A 7 -9.99 -15.49 3.37
C ALA A 7 -10.85 -14.35 3.96
N LEU A 8 -11.57 -13.62 3.10
CA LEU A 8 -12.58 -12.65 3.48
C LEU A 8 -13.90 -13.11 2.85
N LEU A 9 -14.84 -13.54 3.69
CA LEU A 9 -16.06 -14.21 3.28
C LEU A 9 -17.24 -13.23 3.31
N ARG A 10 -17.93 -13.06 2.17
CA ARG A 10 -19.17 -12.30 2.15
C ARG A 10 -20.28 -13.10 2.86
N CYS A 11 -20.95 -12.49 3.82
CA CYS A 11 -22.12 -13.11 4.44
C CYS A 11 -23.44 -12.69 3.77
N GLY A 12 -23.46 -11.56 3.08
CA GLY A 12 -24.62 -11.04 2.39
C GLY A 12 -24.50 -9.56 2.07
N TYR A 13 -25.64 -8.91 1.86
CA TYR A 13 -25.75 -7.48 1.60
C TYR A 13 -27.06 -6.95 2.16
N GLY A 14 -27.09 -5.66 2.60
CA GLY A 14 -28.30 -4.99 3.05
C GLY A 14 -29.00 -5.65 4.25
N ASP A 15 -30.32 -5.59 4.27
CA ASP A 15 -31.16 -6.02 5.37
C ASP A 15 -31.11 -7.52 5.65
N ASN A 16 -31.48 -7.92 6.87
CA ASN A 16 -31.53 -9.32 7.31
C ASN A 16 -32.78 -10.04 6.74
N ILE A 17 -32.75 -10.29 5.45
CA ILE A 17 -33.77 -11.05 4.72
C ILE A 17 -33.13 -12.15 3.87
N GLU A 18 -33.76 -13.30 3.81
CA GLU A 18 -33.17 -14.52 3.21
C GLU A 18 -32.63 -14.30 1.78
N SER A 19 -33.31 -13.49 0.97
CA SER A 19 -32.89 -13.18 -0.43
C SER A 19 -31.58 -12.38 -0.52
N GLN A 20 -31.13 -11.79 0.59
CA GLN A 20 -29.88 -11.01 0.68
C GLN A 20 -28.75 -11.78 1.38
N HIS A 21 -29.03 -12.96 1.93
CA HIS A 21 -28.02 -13.86 2.47
C HIS A 21 -27.13 -14.44 1.37
N ASP A 22 -25.82 -14.55 1.63
CA ASP A 22 -24.93 -15.23 0.70
C ASP A 22 -25.11 -16.76 0.83
N SER A 23 -25.63 -17.39 -0.22
CA SER A 23 -25.96 -18.83 -0.23
C SER A 23 -24.74 -19.75 -0.08
N LYS A 24 -23.52 -19.22 -0.24
CA LYS A 24 -22.25 -19.96 -0.09
C LYS A 24 -21.58 -19.72 1.25
N PHE A 25 -22.08 -18.80 2.06
CA PHE A 25 -21.42 -18.40 3.30
C PHE A 25 -21.13 -19.58 4.24
N VAL A 26 -22.15 -20.38 4.56
CA VAL A 26 -22.00 -21.56 5.44
C VAL A 26 -20.97 -22.55 4.89
N GLN A 27 -21.02 -22.82 3.59
CA GLN A 27 -20.05 -23.72 2.92
C GLN A 27 -18.63 -23.17 3.02
N ASN A 28 -18.46 -21.86 2.81
CA ASN A 28 -17.17 -21.19 2.84
C ASN A 28 -16.58 -21.15 4.26
N VAL A 29 -17.40 -20.86 5.28
CA VAL A 29 -17.01 -20.94 6.69
C VAL A 29 -16.49 -22.32 7.03
N LYS A 30 -17.29 -23.36 6.73
CA LYS A 30 -16.89 -24.75 6.96
C LYS A 30 -15.57 -25.09 6.26
N GLY A 31 -15.41 -24.69 5.01
CA GLY A 31 -14.18 -24.92 4.25
C GLY A 31 -12.95 -24.26 4.88
N CYS A 32 -13.07 -23.02 5.38
CA CYS A 32 -11.98 -22.35 6.08
C CYS A 32 -11.61 -23.08 7.39
N GLU A 33 -12.59 -23.41 8.21
CA GLU A 33 -12.37 -24.06 9.52
C GLU A 33 -11.78 -25.48 9.37
N GLU A 34 -12.28 -26.29 8.45
CA GLU A 34 -11.76 -27.63 8.17
C GLU A 34 -10.32 -27.62 7.66
N ASN A 35 -9.90 -26.57 6.99
CA ASN A 35 -8.55 -26.44 6.43
C ASN A 35 -7.63 -25.52 7.26
N GLY A 36 -8.08 -25.02 8.42
CA GLY A 36 -7.30 -24.14 9.28
C GLY A 36 -6.93 -22.79 8.63
N ILE A 37 -7.78 -22.30 7.71
CA ILE A 37 -7.59 -21.00 7.05
C ILE A 37 -8.20 -19.91 7.92
N GLU A 38 -7.39 -18.93 8.33
CA GLU A 38 -7.90 -17.73 9.01
C GLU A 38 -8.88 -16.98 8.11
N TYR A 39 -9.98 -16.50 8.68
CA TYR A 39 -10.93 -15.75 7.88
C TYR A 39 -11.55 -14.56 8.64
N GLY A 40 -11.89 -13.53 7.85
CA GLY A 40 -12.79 -12.44 8.20
C GLY A 40 -14.10 -12.57 7.45
N VAL A 41 -15.08 -11.75 7.87
CA VAL A 41 -16.40 -11.73 7.24
C VAL A 41 -16.71 -10.29 6.81
N TYR A 42 -17.47 -10.12 5.73
CA TYR A 42 -17.96 -8.81 5.34
C TYR A 42 -19.40 -8.83 4.86
N ILE A 43 -20.06 -7.68 5.02
CA ILE A 43 -21.39 -7.40 4.49
C ILE A 43 -21.32 -6.16 3.59
N TYR A 44 -21.90 -6.25 2.39
CA TYR A 44 -22.04 -5.10 1.48
C TYR A 44 -23.20 -4.22 1.95
N SER A 45 -22.92 -2.95 2.28
CA SER A 45 -23.87 -2.05 2.91
C SER A 45 -24.64 -1.20 1.91
N TYR A 46 -25.96 -1.11 2.14
CA TYR A 46 -26.84 -0.11 1.54
C TYR A 46 -27.36 0.91 2.54
N ALA A 47 -26.88 0.88 3.79
CA ALA A 47 -27.40 1.71 4.86
C ALA A 47 -27.23 3.21 4.61
N VAL A 48 -28.33 3.96 4.69
CA VAL A 48 -28.35 5.43 4.61
C VAL A 48 -28.64 6.09 5.95
N ASN A 49 -28.86 5.30 6.98
CA ASN A 49 -29.08 5.75 8.36
C ASN A 49 -28.70 4.67 9.37
N THR A 50 -28.66 5.03 10.64
CA THR A 50 -28.25 4.15 11.74
C THR A 50 -29.21 2.97 11.98
N GLN A 51 -30.51 3.11 11.64
CA GLN A 51 -31.44 1.99 11.76
C GLN A 51 -31.14 0.90 10.73
N MET A 52 -30.83 1.27 9.51
CA MET A 52 -30.40 0.31 8.48
C MET A 52 -29.07 -0.36 8.88
N ALA A 53 -28.13 0.41 9.43
CA ALA A 53 -26.87 -0.17 9.94
C ALA A 53 -27.09 -1.20 11.08
N LYS A 54 -28.10 -1.01 11.92
CA LYS A 54 -28.51 -2.03 12.92
C LYS A 54 -29.05 -3.28 12.25
N ASN A 55 -29.92 -3.13 11.26
CA ASN A 55 -30.48 -4.27 10.52
C ASN A 55 -29.36 -5.07 9.81
N GLU A 56 -28.39 -4.37 9.23
CA GLU A 56 -27.23 -5.02 8.60
C GLU A 56 -26.32 -5.70 9.63
N ALA A 57 -26.20 -5.15 10.84
CA ALA A 57 -25.50 -5.81 11.93
C ALA A 57 -26.23 -7.09 12.39
N ASP A 58 -27.57 -7.03 12.50
CA ASP A 58 -28.39 -8.21 12.82
C ASP A 58 -28.30 -9.27 11.71
N HIS A 59 -28.17 -8.85 10.43
CA HIS A 59 -27.92 -9.75 9.31
C HIS A 59 -26.62 -10.52 9.52
N VAL A 60 -25.53 -9.82 9.80
CA VAL A 60 -24.21 -10.47 10.03
C VAL A 60 -24.31 -11.46 11.20
N LEU A 61 -24.93 -11.08 12.31
CA LEU A 61 -25.08 -11.95 13.49
C LEU A 61 -25.89 -13.20 13.16
N THR A 62 -26.99 -13.05 12.41
CA THR A 62 -27.80 -14.20 11.96
C THR A 62 -26.98 -15.17 11.12
N MET A 63 -26.18 -14.65 10.19
CA MET A 63 -25.35 -15.49 9.33
C MET A 63 -24.23 -16.19 10.09
N LEU A 64 -23.58 -15.49 11.03
CA LEU A 64 -22.53 -16.07 11.88
C LEU A 64 -23.08 -17.18 12.76
N ASP A 65 -24.22 -16.94 13.43
CA ASP A 65 -24.86 -17.93 14.30
C ASP A 65 -25.33 -19.14 13.50
N GLY A 66 -25.97 -18.92 12.36
CA GLY A 66 -26.45 -20.00 11.49
C GLY A 66 -25.34 -20.89 10.91
N ALA A 67 -24.15 -20.32 10.72
CA ALA A 67 -22.96 -21.05 10.27
C ALA A 67 -22.12 -21.64 11.41
N GLY A 68 -22.39 -21.28 12.67
CA GLY A 68 -21.49 -21.55 13.81
C GLY A 68 -20.10 -20.91 13.65
N ALA A 69 -20.01 -19.82 12.92
CA ALA A 69 -18.77 -19.20 12.45
C ALA A 69 -17.96 -18.56 13.59
N LYS A 70 -16.63 -18.76 13.57
CA LYS A 70 -15.69 -18.21 14.56
C LYS A 70 -14.56 -17.44 13.84
N PRO A 71 -14.86 -16.29 13.21
CA PRO A 71 -13.85 -15.53 12.49
C PRO A 71 -12.72 -15.05 13.42
N THR A 72 -11.48 -15.27 13.02
CA THR A 72 -10.27 -14.83 13.74
C THR A 72 -9.82 -13.43 13.29
N MET A 73 -10.21 -13.04 12.08
CA MET A 73 -10.00 -11.73 11.49
C MET A 73 -11.21 -10.80 11.73
N PRO A 74 -11.10 -9.49 11.44
CA PRO A 74 -12.21 -8.56 11.63
C PRO A 74 -13.45 -8.89 10.79
N ILE A 75 -14.61 -8.42 11.29
CA ILE A 75 -15.82 -8.26 10.51
C ILE A 75 -15.75 -6.89 9.86
N TYR A 76 -15.82 -6.86 8.53
CA TYR A 76 -15.71 -5.63 7.74
C TYR A 76 -17.07 -5.14 7.29
N TYR A 77 -17.30 -3.85 7.48
CA TYR A 77 -18.43 -3.14 6.95
C TYR A 77 -18.05 -2.52 5.62
N ASP A 78 -18.61 -3.01 4.53
CA ASP A 78 -18.28 -2.60 3.17
C ASP A 78 -19.15 -1.43 2.76
N ILE A 79 -18.57 -0.23 2.72
CA ILE A 79 -19.23 1.06 2.47
C ILE A 79 -18.69 1.65 1.17
N GLU A 80 -19.39 1.44 0.06
CA GLU A 80 -18.95 1.94 -1.26
C GLU A 80 -20.09 2.09 -2.28
N ASP A 81 -21.36 1.88 -1.88
CA ASP A 81 -22.47 1.97 -2.81
C ASP A 81 -22.77 3.42 -3.21
N GLU A 82 -22.33 3.79 -4.42
CA GLU A 82 -22.49 5.15 -4.93
C GLU A 82 -23.97 5.55 -5.09
N LYS A 83 -24.87 4.60 -5.36
CA LYS A 83 -26.28 4.90 -5.60
C LYS A 83 -27.01 5.30 -4.32
N THR A 84 -26.77 4.61 -3.22
CA THR A 84 -27.43 4.87 -1.95
C THR A 84 -26.64 5.82 -1.04
N GLN A 85 -25.32 5.67 -1.00
CA GLN A 85 -24.47 6.32 -0.01
C GLN A 85 -23.61 7.47 -0.59
N GLY A 86 -23.45 7.55 -1.93
CA GLY A 86 -22.52 8.47 -2.58
C GLY A 86 -22.77 9.97 -2.29
N ASN A 87 -24.01 10.35 -1.97
CA ASN A 87 -24.38 11.72 -1.63
C ASN A 87 -24.42 12.00 -0.11
N LEU A 88 -24.08 11.01 0.74
CA LEU A 88 -24.05 11.21 2.19
C LEU A 88 -22.82 12.02 2.60
N LYS A 89 -22.98 12.84 3.65
CA LYS A 89 -21.86 13.55 4.27
C LYS A 89 -20.97 12.58 5.02
N ALA A 90 -19.66 12.88 5.11
CA ALA A 90 -18.70 12.05 5.84
C ALA A 90 -19.12 11.75 7.28
N SER A 91 -19.68 12.75 8.00
CA SER A 91 -20.22 12.55 9.36
C SER A 91 -21.36 11.53 9.40
N LYS A 92 -22.24 11.52 8.39
CA LYS A 92 -23.35 10.57 8.30
C LYS A 92 -22.87 9.14 8.02
N LEU A 93 -21.87 9.00 7.14
CA LEU A 93 -21.19 7.72 6.92
C LEU A 93 -20.49 7.25 8.20
N GLY A 94 -19.89 8.18 8.96
CA GLY A 94 -19.35 7.90 10.27
C GLY A 94 -20.38 7.37 11.27
N ASP A 95 -21.59 7.99 11.34
CA ASP A 95 -22.67 7.53 12.23
C ASP A 95 -23.12 6.10 11.89
N ILE A 96 -23.23 5.80 10.60
CA ILE A 96 -23.62 4.49 10.06
C ILE A 96 -22.57 3.44 10.44
N ALA A 97 -21.30 3.72 10.12
CA ALA A 97 -20.19 2.81 10.43
C ALA A 97 -20.00 2.59 11.92
N GLU A 98 -20.10 3.64 12.73
CA GLU A 98 -19.99 3.55 14.18
C GLU A 98 -21.07 2.69 14.79
N THR A 99 -22.32 2.83 14.33
CA THR A 99 -23.45 2.00 14.79
C THR A 99 -23.19 0.52 14.54
N PHE A 100 -22.80 0.15 13.32
CA PHE A 100 -22.47 -1.23 12.96
C PHE A 100 -21.29 -1.76 13.78
N CYS A 101 -20.17 -1.01 13.77
CA CYS A 101 -18.94 -1.43 14.42
C CYS A 101 -19.10 -1.60 15.95
N ASN A 102 -19.91 -0.75 16.60
CA ASN A 102 -20.15 -0.87 18.03
C ASN A 102 -20.95 -2.13 18.35
N ILE A 103 -22.01 -2.45 17.59
CA ILE A 103 -22.77 -3.69 17.77
C ILE A 103 -21.86 -4.92 17.64
N MET A 104 -21.01 -4.95 16.61
CA MET A 104 -20.08 -6.07 16.44
C MET A 104 -19.05 -6.16 17.58
N LYS A 105 -18.52 -5.03 18.04
CA LYS A 105 -17.60 -4.98 19.20
C LYS A 105 -18.27 -5.47 20.50
N GLU A 106 -19.51 -5.08 20.76
CA GLU A 106 -20.29 -5.54 21.93
C GLU A 106 -20.49 -7.06 21.91
N LYS A 107 -20.54 -7.66 20.73
CA LYS A 107 -20.57 -9.13 20.54
C LYS A 107 -19.20 -9.80 20.60
N GLY A 108 -18.13 -9.02 20.84
CA GLY A 108 -16.78 -9.54 21.01
C GLY A 108 -15.97 -9.67 19.69
N TYR A 109 -16.49 -9.21 18.57
CA TYR A 109 -15.78 -9.29 17.29
C TYR A 109 -14.80 -8.14 17.10
N LYS A 110 -13.70 -8.40 16.40
CA LYS A 110 -12.86 -7.36 15.80
C LYS A 110 -13.62 -6.74 14.64
N VAL A 111 -13.45 -5.45 14.39
CA VAL A 111 -14.17 -4.74 13.35
C VAL A 111 -13.26 -3.95 12.44
N GLY A 112 -13.69 -3.79 11.21
CA GLY A 112 -13.05 -2.97 10.21
C GLY A 112 -14.05 -2.39 9.22
N VAL A 113 -13.57 -1.53 8.35
CA VAL A 113 -14.32 -0.96 7.23
C VAL A 113 -13.56 -1.23 5.95
N TYR A 114 -14.31 -1.70 4.93
CA TYR A 114 -13.82 -1.79 3.56
C TYR A 114 -14.38 -0.65 2.74
N SER A 115 -13.54 -0.15 1.84
CA SER A 115 -13.96 0.68 0.73
C SER A 115 -12.86 0.76 -0.32
N ASN A 116 -13.19 1.29 -1.49
CA ASN A 116 -12.19 1.58 -2.50
C ASN A 116 -11.36 2.85 -2.17
N TYR A 117 -10.24 3.02 -2.85
CA TYR A 117 -9.30 4.13 -2.67
C TYR A 117 -9.96 5.51 -2.78
N TYR A 118 -10.88 5.70 -3.76
CA TYR A 118 -11.57 6.98 -3.95
C TYR A 118 -12.44 7.34 -2.73
N TRP A 119 -13.19 6.37 -2.21
CA TRP A 119 -14.02 6.57 -1.02
C TRP A 119 -13.19 6.86 0.21
N TRP A 120 -12.10 6.12 0.42
CA TRP A 120 -11.19 6.37 1.55
C TRP A 120 -10.56 7.76 1.53
N THR A 121 -10.31 8.32 0.33
CA THR A 121 -9.69 9.65 0.19
C THR A 121 -10.69 10.79 0.18
N ASN A 122 -11.95 10.55 -0.24
CA ASN A 122 -12.90 11.63 -0.52
C ASN A 122 -14.20 11.55 0.28
N LYS A 123 -14.63 10.38 0.74
CA LYS A 123 -15.92 10.15 1.40
C LYS A 123 -15.77 9.75 2.87
N LEU A 124 -14.93 8.77 3.17
CA LEU A 124 -14.74 8.23 4.52
C LEU A 124 -13.69 9.07 5.30
N THR A 125 -13.89 10.38 5.34
CA THR A 125 -12.94 11.35 5.93
C THR A 125 -13.25 11.73 7.37
N ASP A 126 -14.33 11.22 7.96
CA ASP A 126 -14.64 11.43 9.37
C ASP A 126 -13.57 10.76 10.27
N ALA A 127 -13.15 11.44 11.35
CA ALA A 127 -12.08 10.97 12.21
C ALA A 127 -12.36 9.61 12.89
N ARG A 128 -13.63 9.23 13.05
CA ARG A 128 -14.03 7.94 13.63
C ARG A 128 -13.52 6.74 12.85
N PHE A 129 -13.30 6.89 11.53
CA PHE A 129 -12.71 5.84 10.70
C PHE A 129 -11.27 5.46 11.08
N GLU A 130 -10.58 6.26 11.89
CA GLU A 130 -9.26 5.91 12.42
C GLU A 130 -9.32 4.82 13.54
N ASN A 131 -10.51 4.55 14.08
CA ASN A 131 -10.71 3.62 15.22
C ASN A 131 -10.88 2.16 14.79
N TRP A 132 -10.98 1.88 13.50
CA TRP A 132 -11.27 0.54 12.97
C TRP A 132 -10.18 0.06 12.01
N ALA A 133 -10.10 -1.27 11.88
CA ALA A 133 -9.25 -1.87 10.84
C ALA A 133 -9.70 -1.38 9.46
N ARG A 134 -8.74 -1.13 8.59
CA ARG A 134 -9.00 -0.56 7.28
C ARG A 134 -8.60 -1.51 6.17
N TRP A 135 -9.56 -1.84 5.31
CA TRP A 135 -9.34 -2.62 4.11
C TRP A 135 -9.57 -1.72 2.90
N VAL A 136 -8.52 -1.52 2.12
CA VAL A 136 -8.49 -0.58 0.98
C VAL A 136 -8.45 -1.37 -0.32
N ALA A 137 -9.39 -1.10 -1.23
CA ALA A 137 -9.31 -1.62 -2.60
C ALA A 137 -8.70 -0.58 -3.54
N ARG A 138 -7.69 -1.00 -4.26
CA ARG A 138 -7.11 -0.27 -5.39
C ARG A 138 -6.40 -1.24 -6.31
N TYR A 139 -6.92 -1.41 -7.52
CA TYR A 139 -6.41 -2.36 -8.51
C TYR A 139 -5.23 -1.74 -9.26
N ASN A 140 -4.06 -1.82 -8.65
CA ASN A 140 -2.83 -1.21 -9.14
C ASN A 140 -1.60 -1.97 -8.62
N ASN A 141 -0.39 -1.59 -9.07
CA ASN A 141 0.87 -2.16 -8.59
C ASN A 141 1.24 -1.73 -7.16
N GLU A 142 0.58 -0.71 -6.62
CA GLU A 142 0.73 -0.22 -5.25
C GLU A 142 -0.58 0.40 -4.76
N SER A 143 -0.85 0.34 -3.47
CA SER A 143 -2.07 0.93 -2.90
C SER A 143 -2.08 2.46 -3.07
N GLY A 144 -0.91 3.11 -2.98
CA GLY A 144 -0.75 4.56 -3.00
C GLY A 144 -1.58 5.29 -1.93
N TYR A 145 -2.17 4.55 -0.98
CA TYR A 145 -2.89 5.12 0.15
C TYR A 145 -1.88 5.50 1.22
N ASP A 146 -1.86 6.76 1.62
CA ASP A 146 -0.84 7.35 2.47
C ASP A 146 -1.12 7.24 3.98
N LYS A 147 -2.34 6.81 4.35
CA LYS A 147 -2.73 6.56 5.74
C LYS A 147 -2.58 5.09 6.11
N LYS A 148 -2.72 4.80 7.41
CA LYS A 148 -2.69 3.44 7.94
C LYS A 148 -3.83 2.61 7.37
N TYR A 149 -3.52 1.36 6.93
CA TYR A 149 -4.48 0.35 6.53
C TYR A 149 -3.93 -1.05 6.84
N ASP A 150 -4.82 -2.03 6.96
CA ASP A 150 -4.47 -3.39 7.41
C ASP A 150 -4.48 -4.38 6.24
N ILE A 151 -5.39 -4.20 5.28
CA ILE A 151 -5.52 -5.05 4.09
C ILE A 151 -5.58 -4.18 2.84
N TRP A 152 -4.92 -4.67 1.78
CA TRP A 152 -4.99 -4.10 0.43
C TRP A 152 -5.52 -5.13 -0.55
N GLN A 153 -6.71 -4.86 -1.13
CA GLN A 153 -7.25 -5.58 -2.27
C GLN A 153 -6.62 -5.01 -3.54
N TYR A 154 -5.73 -5.79 -4.17
CA TYR A 154 -4.93 -5.31 -5.30
C TYR A 154 -5.43 -5.77 -6.66
N SER A 155 -6.38 -6.70 -6.69
CA SER A 155 -7.02 -7.17 -7.93
C SER A 155 -8.41 -7.76 -7.63
N GLU A 156 -9.33 -7.59 -8.58
CA GLU A 156 -10.66 -8.20 -8.63
C GLU A 156 -10.78 -9.24 -9.77
N THR A 157 -9.69 -9.52 -10.46
CA THR A 157 -9.72 -10.33 -11.71
C THR A 157 -8.72 -11.47 -11.68
N SER A 158 -8.19 -11.82 -10.50
CA SER A 158 -7.24 -12.91 -10.37
C SER A 158 -7.91 -14.28 -10.51
N THR A 159 -7.14 -15.27 -10.99
CA THR A 159 -7.56 -16.65 -11.02
C THR A 159 -6.84 -17.39 -9.90
N VAL A 160 -7.59 -18.10 -9.05
CA VAL A 160 -7.06 -18.92 -7.95
C VAL A 160 -7.48 -20.35 -8.19
N ASN A 161 -6.51 -21.27 -8.25
CA ASN A 161 -6.79 -22.68 -8.46
C ASN A 161 -7.63 -23.26 -7.31
N GLY A 162 -8.72 -23.93 -7.65
CA GLY A 162 -9.65 -24.52 -6.68
C GLY A 162 -10.81 -23.58 -6.29
N ILE A 163 -10.77 -22.31 -6.65
CA ILE A 163 -11.92 -21.42 -6.56
C ILE A 163 -12.58 -21.41 -7.95
N GLY A 164 -13.81 -21.92 -8.02
CA GLY A 164 -14.51 -22.25 -9.27
C GLY A 164 -14.48 -21.16 -10.33
N GLY A 165 -13.59 -21.32 -11.27
CA GLY A 165 -13.67 -20.92 -12.67
C GLY A 165 -13.62 -19.43 -13.03
N ASN A 166 -13.58 -18.47 -12.12
CA ASN A 166 -13.74 -17.06 -12.47
C ASN A 166 -12.86 -16.11 -11.65
N LYS A 167 -12.98 -14.87 -11.97
CA LYS A 167 -12.31 -13.75 -11.35
C LYS A 167 -12.52 -13.74 -9.83
N THR A 168 -11.43 -13.66 -9.11
CA THR A 168 -11.40 -13.68 -7.64
C THR A 168 -10.66 -12.46 -7.14
N ASP A 169 -11.21 -11.84 -6.10
CA ASP A 169 -10.52 -10.77 -5.38
C ASP A 169 -9.33 -11.34 -4.63
N VAL A 170 -8.19 -10.65 -4.73
CA VAL A 170 -6.99 -11.03 -4.01
C VAL A 170 -6.45 -9.87 -3.20
N ASN A 171 -5.91 -10.23 -2.03
CA ASN A 171 -5.59 -9.29 -0.98
C ASN A 171 -4.20 -9.53 -0.41
N ILE A 172 -3.57 -8.46 0.10
CA ILE A 172 -2.37 -8.51 0.93
C ILE A 172 -2.74 -8.08 2.33
N LEU A 173 -2.53 -8.95 3.32
CA LEU A 173 -2.63 -8.61 4.74
C LEU A 173 -1.32 -7.97 5.18
N LEU A 174 -1.35 -6.71 5.60
CA LEU A 174 -0.21 -6.07 6.23
C LEU A 174 -0.07 -6.63 7.64
N SER A 175 1.15 -7.01 8.02
CA SER A 175 1.36 -7.53 9.37
C SER A 175 0.95 -6.47 10.40
N ARG A 176 0.44 -6.93 11.53
CA ARG A 176 0.05 -6.08 12.66
C ARG A 176 1.20 -5.18 13.12
N GLU A 177 2.43 -5.66 13.02
CA GLU A 177 3.67 -4.93 13.31
C GLU A 177 3.84 -3.72 12.38
N CYS A 178 3.69 -3.91 11.06
CA CYS A 178 3.78 -2.81 10.09
C CYS A 178 2.67 -1.78 10.23
N SER A 179 1.47 -2.17 10.66
CA SER A 179 0.36 -1.25 10.86
C SER A 179 0.55 -0.35 12.09
N VAL A 180 1.34 -0.78 13.07
CA VAL A 180 1.63 -0.03 14.31
C VAL A 180 2.96 0.72 14.25
N THR A 181 4.03 0.05 13.75
CA THR A 181 5.41 0.58 13.77
C THR A 181 5.85 1.19 12.46
N GLY A 182 5.04 1.04 11.40
CA GLY A 182 5.40 1.38 10.02
C GLY A 182 6.19 0.28 9.31
N HIS A 183 6.45 0.51 8.02
CA HIS A 183 7.13 -0.48 7.19
C HIS A 183 8.66 -0.44 7.37
N ASN A 184 9.27 -1.60 7.55
CA ASN A 184 10.73 -1.77 7.54
C ASN A 184 11.21 -2.08 6.11
N TYR A 185 11.46 -1.05 5.32
CA TYR A 185 11.90 -1.20 3.93
C TYR A 185 13.38 -1.57 3.81
N ALA A 186 13.67 -2.52 2.92
CA ALA A 186 15.02 -2.81 2.43
C ALA A 186 15.07 -2.66 0.91
N VAL A 187 16.23 -2.28 0.37
CA VAL A 187 16.43 -2.29 -1.09
C VAL A 187 16.60 -3.73 -1.53
N GLU A 188 15.61 -4.26 -2.25
CA GLU A 188 15.71 -5.59 -2.85
C GLU A 188 16.04 -5.53 -4.33
N GLN A 189 15.57 -4.49 -5.03
CA GLN A 189 15.81 -4.33 -6.45
C GLN A 189 15.97 -2.86 -6.85
N LEU A 190 17.09 -2.54 -7.46
CA LEU A 190 17.29 -1.29 -8.20
C LEU A 190 16.81 -1.53 -9.63
N ILE A 191 15.71 -0.95 -10.03
CA ILE A 191 15.11 -1.14 -11.36
C ILE A 191 15.97 -0.44 -12.42
N THR A 192 16.31 0.83 -12.16
CA THR A 192 17.19 1.63 -13.03
C THR A 192 18.00 2.62 -12.21
N LYS A 193 19.24 2.86 -12.63
CA LYS A 193 20.11 3.88 -12.01
C LYS A 193 19.84 5.26 -12.60
N GLY A 194 20.00 6.30 -11.77
CA GLY A 194 20.01 7.68 -12.24
C GLY A 194 21.23 7.97 -13.11
N THR A 195 21.06 8.83 -14.11
CA THR A 195 22.12 9.25 -15.02
C THR A 195 22.21 10.77 -15.07
N ILE A 196 23.11 11.31 -15.92
CA ILE A 196 23.19 12.73 -16.19
C ILE A 196 21.88 13.25 -16.81
N SER A 197 21.22 12.46 -17.65
CA SER A 197 20.05 12.90 -18.42
C SER A 197 18.71 12.32 -17.96
N LYS A 198 18.71 11.14 -17.32
CA LYS A 198 17.49 10.41 -16.96
C LYS A 198 17.46 10.08 -15.47
N SER A 199 16.29 10.21 -14.86
CA SER A 199 16.03 9.70 -13.51
C SER A 199 15.94 8.18 -13.51
N GLY A 200 16.37 7.56 -12.42
CA GLY A 200 16.23 6.14 -12.15
C GLY A 200 15.05 5.85 -11.21
N LYS A 201 14.88 4.56 -10.88
CA LYS A 201 13.88 4.08 -9.91
C LYS A 201 14.51 3.02 -9.01
N ALA A 202 14.22 3.07 -7.71
CA ALA A 202 14.55 2.01 -6.75
C ALA A 202 13.26 1.50 -6.11
N THR A 203 13.11 0.19 -6.06
CA THR A 203 11.97 -0.45 -5.41
C THR A 203 12.44 -1.05 -4.10
N TYR A 204 11.68 -0.78 -3.07
CA TYR A 204 11.90 -1.26 -1.71
C TYR A 204 10.73 -2.17 -1.33
N TYR A 205 11.03 -3.26 -0.64
CA TYR A 205 10.03 -4.16 -0.08
C TYR A 205 10.13 -4.13 1.44
N CYS A 206 8.98 -4.08 2.11
CA CYS A 206 8.95 -4.26 3.56
C CYS A 206 9.31 -5.70 3.90
N LYS A 207 10.30 -5.88 4.78
CA LYS A 207 10.75 -7.22 5.22
C LYS A 207 9.69 -8.01 5.96
N THR A 208 8.75 -7.29 6.60
CA THR A 208 7.74 -7.92 7.46
C THR A 208 6.47 -8.31 6.68
N CYS A 209 6.00 -7.46 5.75
CA CYS A 209 4.71 -7.67 5.06
C CYS A 209 4.80 -7.70 3.53
N GLY A 210 5.99 -7.52 2.94
CA GLY A 210 6.17 -7.48 1.49
C GLY A 210 5.65 -6.21 0.80
N HIS A 211 5.10 -5.24 1.55
CA HIS A 211 4.62 -3.99 0.95
C HIS A 211 5.71 -3.32 0.11
N LYS A 212 5.33 -2.88 -1.07
CA LYS A 212 6.25 -2.33 -2.08
C LYS A 212 6.19 -0.82 -2.12
N LYS A 213 7.36 -0.17 -2.10
CA LYS A 213 7.51 1.28 -2.28
C LYS A 213 8.49 1.55 -3.42
N THR A 214 8.18 2.49 -4.29
CA THR A 214 9.07 2.90 -5.38
C THR A 214 9.46 4.36 -5.23
N ASP A 215 10.77 4.61 -5.10
CA ASP A 215 11.34 5.95 -5.04
C ASP A 215 12.04 6.30 -6.34
N ILE A 216 11.92 7.56 -6.76
CA ILE A 216 12.64 8.09 -7.93
C ILE A 216 14.04 8.49 -7.51
N ILE A 217 15.06 7.93 -8.19
CA ILE A 217 16.44 8.40 -8.11
C ILE A 217 16.57 9.59 -9.06
N PRO A 218 16.76 10.82 -8.54
CA PRO A 218 16.74 12.02 -9.37
C PRO A 218 17.97 12.06 -10.30
N LYS A 219 17.79 12.48 -11.55
CA LYS A 219 18.90 12.70 -12.49
C LYS A 219 19.89 13.76 -11.98
N ILE A 220 21.09 13.79 -12.53
CA ILE A 220 22.06 14.85 -12.26
C ILE A 220 21.53 16.17 -12.84
N LYS A 221 21.66 17.25 -12.05
CA LYS A 221 21.32 18.62 -12.47
C LYS A 221 22.54 19.43 -12.89
N SER A 222 23.61 19.35 -12.09
CA SER A 222 24.83 20.10 -12.34
C SER A 222 26.07 19.40 -11.81
N ILE A 223 27.17 19.64 -12.49
CA ILE A 223 28.52 19.24 -12.11
C ILE A 223 29.39 20.48 -12.16
N THR A 224 30.03 20.83 -11.06
CA THR A 224 30.87 22.02 -10.94
C THR A 224 32.23 21.69 -10.36
N LEU A 225 33.27 22.35 -10.86
CA LEU A 225 34.62 22.29 -10.32
C LEU A 225 34.88 23.53 -9.47
N SER A 226 35.60 23.38 -8.37
CA SER A 226 35.97 24.51 -7.50
C SER A 226 36.83 25.55 -8.21
N LYS A 227 37.63 25.14 -9.19
CA LYS A 227 38.48 26.00 -10.02
C LYS A 227 38.76 25.34 -11.36
N THR A 228 38.74 26.11 -12.45
CA THR A 228 38.93 25.61 -13.85
C THR A 228 40.21 26.12 -14.48
N LYS A 229 40.87 27.12 -13.90
CA LYS A 229 42.13 27.68 -14.39
C LYS A 229 43.15 27.70 -13.26
N TYR A 230 44.38 27.25 -13.54
CA TYR A 230 45.51 27.20 -12.60
C TYR A 230 46.75 27.79 -13.25
N GLU A 231 47.56 28.45 -12.47
CA GLU A 231 48.93 28.81 -12.90
C GLU A 231 49.84 27.60 -12.83
N HIS A 232 50.78 27.51 -13.72
CA HIS A 232 51.74 26.43 -13.72
C HIS A 232 52.69 26.51 -12.53
N SER A 233 52.68 25.53 -11.67
CA SER A 233 53.52 25.46 -10.45
C SER A 233 54.33 24.19 -10.36
N GLY A 234 54.31 23.32 -11.38
CA GLY A 234 54.94 22.00 -11.34
C GLY A 234 54.26 20.98 -10.38
N LYS A 235 53.15 21.37 -9.71
CA LYS A 235 52.36 20.52 -8.81
C LYS A 235 51.10 20.00 -9.51
N LEU A 236 50.52 18.90 -9.00
CA LEU A 236 49.26 18.35 -9.51
C LEU A 236 48.08 19.24 -9.06
N ASN A 237 47.28 19.67 -10.00
CA ASN A 237 46.06 20.46 -9.78
C ASN A 237 44.85 19.52 -9.71
N LYS A 238 44.16 19.46 -8.56
CA LYS A 238 43.00 18.59 -8.32
C LYS A 238 41.81 19.42 -7.78
N PRO A 239 41.02 20.04 -8.66
CA PRO A 239 39.84 20.77 -8.23
C PRO A 239 38.83 19.86 -7.54
N THR A 240 38.15 20.38 -6.52
CA THR A 240 37.02 19.69 -5.89
C THR A 240 35.83 19.63 -6.85
N VAL A 241 35.19 18.49 -6.93
CA VAL A 241 34.00 18.27 -7.74
C VAL A 241 32.76 18.34 -6.83
N LYS A 242 31.78 19.15 -7.22
CA LYS A 242 30.45 19.18 -6.59
C LYS A 242 29.43 18.75 -7.63
N ILE A 243 28.62 17.75 -7.27
CA ILE A 243 27.54 17.22 -8.10
C ILE A 243 26.23 17.42 -7.37
N THR A 244 25.24 17.98 -8.06
CA THR A 244 23.90 18.22 -7.50
C THR A 244 22.86 17.52 -8.38
N ASN A 245 21.93 16.83 -7.76
CA ASN A 245 20.83 16.19 -8.46
C ASN A 245 19.64 17.13 -8.72
N SER A 246 18.63 16.68 -9.44
CA SER A 246 17.47 17.49 -9.82
C SER A 246 16.55 17.86 -8.65
N LYS A 247 16.70 17.21 -7.49
CA LYS A 247 16.02 17.59 -6.22
C LYS A 247 16.85 18.53 -5.35
N GLY A 248 18.05 18.95 -5.80
CA GLY A 248 18.92 19.86 -5.07
C GLY A 248 19.89 19.20 -4.10
N SER A 249 19.84 17.89 -3.91
CA SER A 249 20.77 17.18 -3.04
C SER A 249 22.16 17.09 -3.64
N VAL A 250 23.20 17.25 -2.81
CA VAL A 250 24.60 17.10 -3.20
C VAL A 250 25.01 15.63 -3.08
N LEU A 251 25.61 15.08 -4.13
CA LEU A 251 26.11 13.72 -4.13
C LEU A 251 27.38 13.59 -3.27
N THR A 252 27.56 12.41 -2.71
CA THR A 252 28.68 12.06 -1.81
C THR A 252 29.71 11.22 -2.52
N LYS A 253 30.83 10.90 -1.83
CA LYS A 253 31.86 9.97 -2.32
C LYS A 253 31.33 8.54 -2.58
N ASN A 254 30.16 8.21 -2.03
CA ASN A 254 29.51 6.93 -2.30
C ASN A 254 28.84 6.89 -3.67
N ASP A 255 28.55 8.05 -4.25
CA ASP A 255 27.78 8.19 -5.49
C ASP A 255 28.66 8.41 -6.72
N PHE A 256 29.93 8.79 -6.53
CA PHE A 256 30.86 9.01 -7.65
C PHE A 256 32.33 8.87 -7.23
N SER A 257 33.19 8.72 -8.23
CA SER A 257 34.65 8.83 -8.10
C SER A 257 35.18 9.83 -9.12
N VAL A 258 36.35 10.39 -8.84
CA VAL A 258 37.01 11.41 -9.69
C VAL A 258 38.43 10.96 -10.02
N SER A 259 38.80 11.06 -11.26
CA SER A 259 40.20 10.90 -11.72
C SER A 259 40.63 12.12 -12.49
N TYR A 260 41.95 12.35 -12.54
CA TYR A 260 42.57 13.52 -13.18
C TYR A 260 43.67 13.06 -14.11
N ASN A 261 43.73 13.64 -15.29
CA ASN A 261 44.77 13.37 -16.29
C ASN A 261 45.35 14.69 -16.83
N LYS A 262 46.64 14.71 -17.16
CA LYS A 262 47.40 15.86 -17.67
C LYS A 262 47.26 17.13 -16.76
N ASN A 263 47.11 16.96 -15.47
CA ASN A 263 46.84 18.03 -14.51
C ASN A 263 48.10 18.60 -13.82
N LYS A 264 49.27 18.37 -14.37
CA LYS A 264 50.58 18.89 -13.88
C LYS A 264 51.20 19.90 -14.87
N ASN A 265 51.18 19.63 -16.15
CA ASN A 265 51.87 20.43 -17.18
C ASN A 265 50.93 21.51 -17.75
N VAL A 266 51.53 22.49 -18.42
CA VAL A 266 50.77 23.52 -19.17
C VAL A 266 49.93 22.83 -20.27
N GLY A 267 48.71 23.27 -20.41
CA GLY A 267 47.73 22.72 -21.36
C GLY A 267 46.37 22.43 -20.74
N VAL A 268 45.56 21.63 -21.46
CA VAL A 268 44.23 21.22 -21.00
C VAL A 268 44.33 19.95 -20.19
N ALA A 269 43.89 20.00 -18.95
CA ALA A 269 43.73 18.83 -18.07
C ALA A 269 42.32 18.23 -18.23
N THR A 270 42.22 16.93 -17.99
CA THR A 270 40.94 16.21 -17.99
C THR A 270 40.56 15.80 -16.57
N VAL A 271 39.31 16.09 -16.17
CA VAL A 271 38.70 15.57 -14.95
C VAL A 271 37.64 14.59 -15.40
N THR A 272 37.80 13.32 -15.03
CA THR A 272 36.85 12.28 -15.35
C THR A 272 36.05 11.93 -14.09
N ILE A 273 34.73 11.97 -14.19
CA ILE A 273 33.80 11.66 -13.11
C ILE A 273 33.05 10.38 -13.47
N SER A 274 33.19 9.34 -12.65
CA SER A 274 32.47 8.07 -12.80
C SER A 274 31.41 7.94 -11.72
N LEU A 275 30.17 7.96 -12.14
CA LEU A 275 29.01 7.77 -11.26
C LEU A 275 28.93 6.31 -10.79
N LYS A 276 28.52 6.09 -9.53
CA LYS A 276 28.39 4.77 -8.89
C LYS A 276 27.21 4.74 -7.92
N GLY A 277 27.03 3.60 -7.20
CA GLY A 277 25.90 3.45 -6.27
C GLY A 277 24.57 3.48 -7.01
N ASN A 278 23.70 4.41 -6.64
CA ASN A 278 22.40 4.64 -7.27
C ASN A 278 22.49 5.35 -8.62
N TYR A 279 23.68 5.72 -9.05
CA TYR A 279 23.94 6.44 -10.30
C TYR A 279 24.84 5.65 -11.24
N GLN A 280 24.78 5.97 -12.52
CA GLN A 280 25.66 5.39 -13.54
C GLN A 280 26.00 6.40 -14.65
N GLY A 281 27.15 6.19 -15.29
CA GLY A 281 27.67 7.00 -16.39
C GLY A 281 29.02 7.61 -16.03
N THR A 282 29.70 8.11 -17.07
CA THR A 282 31.01 8.79 -16.98
C THR A 282 30.93 10.08 -17.74
N THR A 283 31.54 11.14 -17.25
CA THR A 283 31.66 12.44 -17.91
C THR A 283 33.00 13.09 -17.60
#